data_59574548db962ea76d611fa0ab4ad48c
#
_entry.id   59574548db962ea76d611fa0ab4ad48c
#
_cell.length_a   1.000
_cell.length_b   1.000
_cell.length_c   1.000
_cell.angle_alpha   90.00
_cell.angle_beta   90.00
_cell.angle_gamma   90.00
#
_symmetry.space_group_name_H-M   'P 1'
#
loop_
_entity.id
_entity.type
_entity.pdbx_description
1 polymer ?
#
loop_
_entity_poly.entity_id
_entity_poly.type
_entity_poly.pdbx_seq_one_letter_code
_entity_poly.pdbx_strand_id
1 'polypeptide(L)'
;PDPETLIRYPKGADMPGNLTLETLKSAIKRGEIDTVLVAGVDMQGRLMGKRFHAQFFVDGGYEETHCCNYLLAVDMEMTTVQGYKSSNWQTGYGDYVMKPDMATLRLVPWLPGTAMVLCDLLDHHHHPVAHSPRQILKAQVERARAMGLQPMMATELEFYLFENSYEALRDTGFTGLKPISAYNEDYHIFQTTKEEDVMRAVRNGLYGAGIPIENSKGEADA
;
A
#
# COMPACT_ATOMS: atom_id res chain seq x y z
N PRO A 1 -24.24 -21.46 12.03
CA PRO A 1 -22.89 -21.88 11.69
C PRO A 1 -22.03 -21.66 12.92
N ASP A 2 -21.30 -22.72 13.31
CA ASP A 2 -20.41 -22.73 14.46
C ASP A 2 -19.33 -21.63 14.28
N PRO A 3 -19.12 -20.75 15.27
CA PRO A 3 -18.07 -19.74 15.22
C PRO A 3 -16.65 -20.31 15.07
N GLU A 4 -16.48 -21.62 15.28
CA GLU A 4 -15.19 -22.31 15.12
C GLU A 4 -14.87 -22.72 13.67
N THR A 5 -15.79 -22.56 12.74
CA THR A 5 -15.57 -22.85 11.30
C THR A 5 -15.13 -21.63 10.47
N LEU A 6 -15.00 -20.46 11.09
CA LEU A 6 -14.36 -19.32 10.45
C LEU A 6 -12.89 -19.62 10.23
N ILE A 7 -12.43 -19.43 9.01
CA ILE A 7 -11.02 -19.51 8.62
C ILE A 7 -10.19 -18.79 9.69
N ARG A 8 -9.47 -19.54 10.50
CA ARG A 8 -8.56 -18.98 11.50
C ARG A 8 -7.34 -18.45 10.76
N TYR A 9 -7.38 -17.20 10.39
CA TYR A 9 -6.13 -16.51 10.08
C TYR A 9 -5.22 -16.56 11.30
N PRO A 10 -3.93 -16.92 11.15
CA PRO A 10 -3.01 -16.95 12.28
C PRO A 10 -3.01 -15.58 12.94
N LYS A 11 -3.19 -15.55 14.25
CA LYS A 11 -3.19 -14.29 15.02
C LYS A 11 -1.83 -13.62 14.85
N GLY A 12 -1.82 -12.58 14.10
CA GLY A 12 -0.98 -11.37 14.09
C GLY A 12 0.55 -11.46 14.10
N ALA A 13 1.18 -12.38 14.77
CA ALA A 13 2.63 -12.32 14.98
C ALA A 13 3.48 -13.16 14.00
N ASP A 14 2.88 -14.14 13.32
CA ASP A 14 3.61 -15.09 12.48
C ASP A 14 3.19 -15.06 10.99
N MET A 15 2.71 -13.94 10.52
CA MET A 15 2.35 -13.76 9.10
C MET A 15 3.61 -13.74 8.25
N PRO A 16 3.73 -14.60 7.21
CA PRO A 16 4.86 -14.55 6.30
C PRO A 16 5.10 -13.14 5.77
N GLY A 17 6.35 -12.68 5.78
CA GLY A 17 6.74 -11.36 5.29
C GLY A 17 6.60 -10.20 6.28
N ASN A 18 5.98 -10.37 7.43
CA ASN A 18 5.99 -9.34 8.47
C ASN A 18 7.34 -9.29 9.18
N LEU A 19 7.79 -8.09 9.51
CA LEU A 19 9.04 -7.82 10.20
C LEU A 19 8.79 -7.12 11.53
N THR A 20 9.68 -7.35 12.49
CA THR A 20 9.85 -6.48 13.65
C THR A 20 11.11 -5.62 13.46
N LEU A 21 11.30 -4.61 14.31
CA LEU A 21 12.53 -3.81 14.29
C LEU A 21 13.78 -4.67 14.50
N GLU A 22 13.70 -5.67 15.36
CA GLU A 22 14.80 -6.61 15.67
C GLU A 22 15.13 -7.51 14.48
N THR A 23 14.11 -8.07 13.83
CA THR A 23 14.31 -8.88 12.62
C THR A 23 14.81 -8.07 11.45
N LEU A 24 14.35 -6.81 11.30
CA LEU A 24 14.88 -5.86 10.33
C LEU A 24 16.37 -5.59 10.58
N LYS A 25 16.76 -5.23 11.83
CA LYS A 25 18.17 -5.02 12.19
C LYS A 25 19.04 -6.24 11.88
N SER A 26 18.52 -7.43 12.14
CA SER A 26 19.21 -8.67 11.85
C SER A 26 19.38 -8.91 10.35
N ALA A 27 18.36 -8.64 9.54
CA ALA A 27 18.41 -8.78 8.08
C ALA A 27 19.38 -7.76 7.45
N ILE A 28 19.43 -6.53 7.97
CA ILE A 28 20.41 -5.51 7.55
C ILE A 28 21.85 -5.99 7.80
N LYS A 29 22.12 -6.52 8.98
CA LYS A 29 23.45 -7.06 9.32
C LYS A 29 23.89 -8.22 8.41
N ARG A 30 22.95 -9.01 7.90
CA ARG A 30 23.23 -10.08 6.93
C ARG A 30 23.31 -9.59 5.49
N GLY A 31 23.05 -8.31 5.22
CA GLY A 31 23.01 -7.74 3.86
C GLY A 31 21.79 -8.15 3.05
N GLU A 32 20.74 -8.63 3.69
CA GLU A 32 19.49 -9.05 3.03
C GLU A 32 18.56 -7.86 2.77
N ILE A 33 18.64 -6.79 3.56
CA ILE A 33 17.87 -5.55 3.41
C ILE A 33 18.82 -4.36 3.50
N ASP A 34 18.73 -3.46 2.52
CA ASP A 34 19.49 -2.22 2.44
C ASP A 34 18.59 -0.98 2.33
N THR A 35 17.32 -1.16 2.02
CA THR A 35 16.35 -0.09 1.75
C THR A 35 15.07 -0.26 2.57
N VAL A 36 14.57 0.84 3.14
CA VAL A 36 13.25 0.91 3.78
C VAL A 36 12.40 1.98 3.10
N LEU A 37 11.25 1.57 2.53
CA LEU A 37 10.23 2.49 2.05
C LEU A 37 9.42 2.98 3.26
N VAL A 38 9.44 4.29 3.47
CA VAL A 38 8.66 4.97 4.51
C VAL A 38 7.54 5.72 3.80
N ALA A 39 6.31 5.22 3.88
CA ALA A 39 5.22 5.64 3.02
C ALA A 39 3.95 6.03 3.79
N GLY A 40 3.35 7.15 3.41
CA GLY A 40 1.98 7.52 3.75
C GLY A 40 1.03 7.22 2.59
N VAL A 41 -0.26 7.36 2.81
CA VAL A 41 -1.31 7.19 1.79
C VAL A 41 -1.87 8.56 1.41
N ASP A 42 -1.89 8.88 0.12
CA ASP A 42 -2.49 10.10 -0.40
C ASP A 42 -4.01 9.99 -0.62
N MET A 43 -4.62 11.05 -1.13
CA MET A 43 -6.08 11.12 -1.34
C MET A 43 -6.60 10.18 -2.43
N GLN A 44 -5.73 9.67 -3.30
CA GLN A 44 -6.04 8.71 -4.36
C GLN A 44 -5.72 7.26 -3.96
N GLY A 45 -5.23 7.04 -2.73
CA GLY A 45 -4.83 5.72 -2.25
C GLY A 45 -3.42 5.30 -2.66
N ARG A 46 -2.62 6.20 -3.25
CA ARG A 46 -1.24 5.91 -3.65
C ARG A 46 -0.31 5.96 -2.46
N LEU A 47 0.73 5.13 -2.49
CA LEU A 47 1.82 5.19 -1.51
C LEU A 47 2.80 6.30 -1.90
N MET A 48 2.92 7.28 -1.02
CA MET A 48 3.78 8.46 -1.17
C MET A 48 4.79 8.50 -0.04
N GLY A 49 6.06 8.74 -0.34
CA GLY A 49 7.07 8.76 0.72
C GLY A 49 8.49 8.78 0.23
N LYS A 50 9.38 8.18 1.03
CA LYS A 50 10.82 8.23 0.84
C LYS A 50 11.43 6.83 0.90
N ARG A 51 12.57 6.67 0.25
CA ARG A 51 13.45 5.51 0.41
C ARG A 51 14.59 5.87 1.34
N PHE A 52 14.68 5.15 2.45
CA PHE A 52 15.77 5.30 3.40
C PHE A 52 16.81 4.22 3.16
N HIS A 53 18.08 4.57 3.31
CA HIS A 53 19.08 3.55 3.59
C HIS A 53 18.72 2.84 4.89
N ALA A 54 18.69 1.52 4.88
CA ALA A 54 18.11 0.76 5.99
C ALA A 54 18.84 1.00 7.32
N GLN A 55 20.18 1.20 7.30
CA GLN A 55 20.94 1.54 8.50
C GLN A 55 20.47 2.87 9.10
N PHE A 56 20.30 3.91 8.27
CA PHE A 56 19.79 5.21 8.75
C PHE A 56 18.39 5.09 9.37
N PHE A 57 17.54 4.25 8.77
CA PHE A 57 16.21 4.01 9.30
C PHE A 57 16.25 3.40 10.72
N VAL A 58 17.09 2.38 10.94
CA VAL A 58 17.17 1.72 12.26
C VAL A 58 17.98 2.50 13.29
N ASP A 59 18.77 3.49 12.87
CA ASP A 59 19.51 4.38 13.75
C ASP A 59 18.67 5.56 14.30
N GLY A 60 17.45 5.76 13.77
CA GLY A 60 16.56 6.84 14.23
C GLY A 60 15.40 7.15 13.31
N GLY A 61 15.51 6.86 12.01
CA GLY A 61 14.47 7.16 11.02
C GLY A 61 13.13 6.45 11.27
N TYR A 62 13.11 5.41 12.09
CA TYR A 62 11.90 4.71 12.50
C TYR A 62 11.07 5.50 13.53
N GLU A 63 11.63 6.52 14.16
CA GLU A 63 10.90 7.34 15.12
C GLU A 63 9.96 8.30 14.38
N GLU A 64 10.47 9.06 13.44
CA GLU A 64 9.69 9.91 12.54
C GLU A 64 10.54 10.43 11.37
N THR A 65 9.86 10.89 10.34
CA THR A 65 10.41 11.70 9.25
C THR A 65 9.38 12.74 8.82
N HIS A 66 9.69 13.53 7.79
CA HIS A 66 8.81 14.62 7.35
C HIS A 66 8.52 14.50 5.85
N CYS A 67 7.40 15.05 5.43
CA CYS A 67 7.05 15.25 4.03
C CYS A 67 6.30 16.57 3.87
N CYS A 68 6.39 17.17 2.69
CA CYS A 68 5.65 18.39 2.42
C CYS A 68 4.13 18.14 2.51
N ASN A 69 3.40 19.07 3.13
CA ASN A 69 1.97 18.90 3.37
C ASN A 69 1.10 18.95 2.09
N TYR A 70 1.66 19.38 0.94
CA TYR A 70 0.96 19.30 -0.33
C TYR A 70 0.66 17.87 -0.78
N LEU A 71 1.32 16.85 -0.23
CA LEU A 71 1.08 15.46 -0.62
C LEU A 71 -0.36 14.98 -0.44
N LEU A 72 -1.13 15.63 0.42
CA LEU A 72 -2.59 15.40 0.53
C LEU A 72 -3.42 16.36 -0.34
N ALA A 73 -2.79 17.18 -1.17
CA ALA A 73 -3.45 18.20 -2.00
C ALA A 73 -2.91 18.19 -3.44
N VAL A 74 -2.67 17.02 -3.99
CA VAL A 74 -2.24 16.83 -5.38
C VAL A 74 -3.25 16.00 -6.16
N ASP A 75 -3.30 16.22 -7.46
CA ASP A 75 -4.07 15.39 -8.39
C ASP A 75 -3.31 14.13 -8.82
N MET A 76 -3.84 13.42 -9.82
CA MET A 76 -3.23 12.19 -10.35
C MET A 76 -1.86 12.43 -11.00
N GLU A 77 -1.60 13.63 -11.50
CA GLU A 77 -0.33 14.02 -12.13
C GLU A 77 0.64 14.71 -11.16
N MET A 78 0.36 14.67 -9.86
CA MET A 78 1.13 15.33 -8.79
C MET A 78 1.12 16.86 -8.86
N THR A 79 0.16 17.44 -9.58
CA THR A 79 -0.05 18.89 -9.60
C THR A 79 -0.82 19.30 -8.33
N THR A 80 -0.36 20.37 -7.66
CA THR A 80 -1.04 20.87 -6.46
C THR A 80 -2.40 21.46 -6.79
N VAL A 81 -3.43 20.99 -6.08
CA VAL A 81 -4.81 21.47 -6.23
C VAL A 81 -5.05 22.64 -5.27
N GLN A 82 -5.67 23.69 -5.79
CA GLN A 82 -6.01 24.87 -4.99
C GLN A 82 -7.28 24.64 -4.15
N GLY A 83 -7.45 25.44 -3.09
CA GLY A 83 -8.64 25.40 -2.23
C GLY A 83 -8.49 24.63 -0.92
N TYR A 84 -7.40 23.92 -0.72
CA TYR A 84 -7.12 23.30 0.57
C TYR A 84 -6.73 24.35 1.61
N LYS A 85 -7.33 24.25 2.80
CA LYS A 85 -6.99 25.14 3.93
C LYS A 85 -5.65 24.81 4.56
N SER A 86 -5.26 23.54 4.52
CA SER A 86 -4.04 23.01 5.16
C SER A 86 -2.78 23.23 4.34
N SER A 87 -2.91 23.49 3.03
CA SER A 87 -1.78 23.55 2.10
C SER A 87 -2.14 24.42 0.91
N ASN A 88 -1.58 25.61 0.81
CA ASN A 88 -1.78 26.55 -0.30
C ASN A 88 -0.66 27.60 -0.37
N TRP A 89 -0.58 28.31 -1.49
CA TRP A 89 0.43 29.36 -1.71
C TRP A 89 0.34 30.54 -0.75
N GLN A 90 -0.86 30.84 -0.23
CA GLN A 90 -1.07 32.00 0.64
C GLN A 90 -0.57 31.74 2.06
N THR A 91 -0.76 30.52 2.57
CA THR A 91 -0.27 30.10 3.90
C THR A 91 1.15 29.56 3.87
N GLY A 92 1.68 29.32 2.66
CA GLY A 92 2.93 28.60 2.46
C GLY A 92 2.74 27.09 2.60
N TYR A 93 3.70 26.33 2.06
CA TYR A 93 3.76 24.89 2.24
C TYR A 93 4.66 24.59 3.44
N GLY A 94 4.11 23.87 4.41
CA GLY A 94 4.84 23.34 5.55
C GLY A 94 5.04 21.83 5.41
N ASP A 95 5.47 21.21 6.48
CA ASP A 95 5.66 19.77 6.54
C ASP A 95 4.60 19.08 7.40
N TYR A 96 4.27 17.85 7.02
CA TYR A 96 3.68 16.86 7.90
C TYR A 96 4.79 15.99 8.51
N VAL A 97 4.59 15.56 9.74
CA VAL A 97 5.35 14.49 10.35
C VAL A 97 4.81 13.16 9.82
N MET A 98 5.68 12.34 9.27
CA MET A 98 5.41 10.94 8.93
C MET A 98 5.83 10.06 10.09
N LYS A 99 4.87 9.55 10.85
CA LYS A 99 5.11 8.67 12.01
C LYS A 99 4.98 7.21 11.58
N PRO A 100 6.08 6.44 11.50
CA PRO A 100 6.02 5.04 11.12
C PRO A 100 5.16 4.21 12.09
N ASP A 101 4.21 3.47 11.56
CA ASP A 101 3.45 2.46 12.28
C ASP A 101 4.18 1.12 12.15
N MET A 102 5.00 0.81 13.14
CA MET A 102 5.87 -0.37 13.13
C MET A 102 5.11 -1.70 13.07
N ALA A 103 3.82 -1.72 13.39
CA ALA A 103 2.97 -2.90 13.20
C ALA A 103 2.73 -3.22 11.71
N THR A 104 3.02 -2.28 10.81
CA THR A 104 2.90 -2.45 9.35
C THR A 104 4.21 -2.81 8.66
N LEU A 105 5.31 -2.88 9.40
CA LEU A 105 6.63 -3.18 8.85
C LEU A 105 6.65 -4.56 8.19
N ARG A 106 7.06 -4.61 6.90
CA ARG A 106 7.02 -5.84 6.10
C ARG A 106 8.07 -5.88 5.00
N LEU A 107 8.35 -7.07 4.51
CA LEU A 107 9.11 -7.26 3.28
C LEU A 107 8.32 -6.77 2.06
N VAL A 108 9.06 -6.36 1.03
CA VAL A 108 8.54 -6.07 -0.31
C VAL A 108 9.15 -7.10 -1.29
N PRO A 109 8.56 -8.30 -1.44
CA PRO A 109 9.20 -9.43 -2.13
C PRO A 109 9.53 -9.18 -3.61
N TRP A 110 8.82 -8.26 -4.25
CA TRP A 110 9.07 -7.86 -5.65
C TRP A 110 10.13 -6.77 -5.81
N LEU A 111 10.67 -6.25 -4.70
CA LEU A 111 11.81 -5.32 -4.69
C LEU A 111 12.94 -5.94 -3.84
N PRO A 112 14.00 -6.46 -4.47
CA PRO A 112 15.11 -7.05 -3.73
C PRO A 112 15.68 -6.08 -2.69
N GLY A 113 16.07 -6.60 -1.53
CA GLY A 113 16.68 -5.82 -0.45
C GLY A 113 15.77 -4.81 0.23
N THR A 114 14.46 -4.88 0.03
CA THR A 114 13.54 -3.80 0.43
C THR A 114 12.53 -4.24 1.49
N ALA A 115 12.39 -3.43 2.53
CA ALA A 115 11.28 -3.44 3.48
C ALA A 115 10.42 -2.19 3.30
N MET A 116 9.20 -2.20 3.83
CA MET A 116 8.27 -1.07 3.82
C MET A 116 7.58 -0.92 5.18
N VAL A 117 7.31 0.33 5.55
CA VAL A 117 6.48 0.70 6.69
C VAL A 117 5.49 1.79 6.29
N LEU A 118 4.24 1.67 6.73
CA LEU A 118 3.23 2.72 6.56
C LEU A 118 3.32 3.74 7.71
N CYS A 119 3.04 5.01 7.38
CA CYS A 119 3.07 6.10 8.34
C CYS A 119 1.70 6.70 8.58
N ASP A 120 1.46 7.12 9.80
CA ASP A 120 0.45 8.11 10.11
C ASP A 120 0.99 9.51 9.78
N LEU A 121 0.13 10.38 9.27
CA LEU A 121 0.49 11.78 9.01
C LEU A 121 0.00 12.64 10.17
N LEU A 122 0.92 13.40 10.74
CA LEU A 122 0.66 14.31 11.85
C LEU A 122 1.00 15.74 11.42
N ASP A 123 0.37 16.73 12.05
CA ASP A 123 0.75 18.13 11.89
C ASP A 123 2.03 18.46 12.70
N HIS A 124 2.50 19.69 12.63
CA HIS A 124 3.69 20.16 13.35
C HIS A 124 3.54 20.18 14.88
N HIS A 125 2.34 19.98 15.41
CA HIS A 125 2.05 19.77 16.82
C HIS A 125 1.89 18.29 17.18
N HIS A 126 2.19 17.38 16.26
CA HIS A 126 1.99 15.93 16.38
C HIS A 126 0.53 15.50 16.56
N HIS A 127 -0.43 16.33 16.14
CA HIS A 127 -1.82 15.90 16.07
C HIS A 127 -2.09 15.18 14.74
N PRO A 128 -2.92 14.14 14.75
CA PRO A 128 -3.30 13.45 13.53
C PRO A 128 -3.95 14.39 12.49
N VAL A 129 -3.49 14.32 11.25
CA VAL A 129 -4.09 15.06 10.14
C VAL A 129 -5.45 14.47 9.81
N ALA A 130 -6.52 15.16 10.19
CA ALA A 130 -7.89 14.64 10.17
C ALA A 130 -8.39 14.21 8.78
N HIS A 131 -7.90 14.82 7.72
CA HIS A 131 -8.26 14.48 6.34
C HIS A 131 -7.33 13.44 5.70
N SER A 132 -6.32 12.94 6.41
CA SER A 132 -5.52 11.82 5.94
C SER A 132 -6.39 10.56 5.81
N PRO A 133 -6.39 9.86 4.65
CA PRO A 133 -7.24 8.67 4.44
C PRO A 133 -7.03 7.59 5.50
N ARG A 134 -5.77 7.35 5.89
CA ARG A 134 -5.45 6.38 6.94
C ARG A 134 -6.02 6.81 8.30
N GLN A 135 -5.99 8.10 8.63
CA GLN A 135 -6.56 8.63 9.87
C GLN A 135 -8.09 8.52 9.89
N ILE A 136 -8.74 8.78 8.75
CA ILE A 136 -10.20 8.60 8.61
C ILE A 136 -10.57 7.15 8.89
N LEU A 137 -9.86 6.19 8.31
CA LEU A 137 -10.09 4.76 8.54
C LEU A 137 -9.88 4.40 10.01
N LYS A 138 -8.77 4.82 10.63
CA LYS A 138 -8.49 4.56 12.06
C LYS A 138 -9.60 5.10 12.95
N ALA A 139 -10.10 6.30 12.70
CA ALA A 139 -11.20 6.89 13.45
C ALA A 139 -12.49 6.06 13.35
N GLN A 140 -12.82 5.49 12.17
CA GLN A 140 -14.00 4.64 12.02
C GLN A 140 -13.81 3.27 12.70
N VAL A 141 -12.62 2.70 12.64
CA VAL A 141 -12.31 1.45 13.37
C VAL A 141 -12.46 1.65 14.88
N GLU A 142 -11.92 2.74 15.44
CA GLU A 142 -12.08 3.06 16.86
C GLU A 142 -13.54 3.30 17.25
N ARG A 143 -14.31 3.98 16.38
CA ARG A 143 -15.75 4.15 16.59
C ARG A 143 -16.49 2.82 16.64
N ALA A 144 -16.17 1.91 15.74
CA ALA A 144 -16.77 0.55 15.75
C ALA A 144 -16.38 -0.21 17.02
N ARG A 145 -15.13 -0.14 17.45
CA ARG A 145 -14.66 -0.76 18.70
C ARG A 145 -15.37 -0.22 19.93
N ALA A 146 -15.59 1.11 19.99
CA ALA A 146 -16.34 1.73 21.07
C ALA A 146 -17.81 1.25 21.15
N MET A 147 -18.35 0.74 20.04
CA MET A 147 -19.69 0.11 19.99
C MET A 147 -19.64 -1.40 20.29
N GLY A 148 -18.49 -1.96 20.65
CA GLY A 148 -18.31 -3.39 20.87
C GLY A 148 -18.22 -4.22 19.59
N LEU A 149 -17.99 -3.58 18.43
CA LEU A 149 -17.92 -4.22 17.12
C LEU A 149 -16.46 -4.35 16.69
N GLN A 150 -16.11 -5.47 16.09
CA GLN A 150 -14.84 -5.66 15.39
C GLN A 150 -15.14 -5.77 13.89
N PRO A 151 -14.83 -4.73 13.08
CA PRO A 151 -15.06 -4.80 11.66
C PRO A 151 -14.06 -5.78 11.01
N MET A 152 -14.56 -6.60 10.09
CA MET A 152 -13.78 -7.44 9.21
C MET A 152 -14.14 -7.09 7.78
N MET A 153 -13.13 -6.84 6.95
CA MET A 153 -13.30 -6.42 5.57
C MET A 153 -12.25 -7.09 4.70
N ALA A 154 -12.59 -7.29 3.45
CA ALA A 154 -11.68 -7.71 2.40
C ALA A 154 -11.81 -6.75 1.22
N THR A 155 -10.85 -6.78 0.32
CA THR A 155 -10.89 -6.05 -0.94
C THR A 155 -10.87 -7.04 -2.08
N GLU A 156 -11.66 -6.78 -3.08
CA GLU A 156 -11.58 -7.39 -4.41
C GLU A 156 -10.99 -6.33 -5.34
N LEU A 157 -9.82 -6.62 -5.89
CA LEU A 157 -9.11 -5.72 -6.81
C LEU A 157 -9.23 -6.28 -8.21
N GLU A 158 -9.98 -5.58 -9.04
CA GLU A 158 -10.19 -5.93 -10.44
C GLU A 158 -9.34 -5.03 -11.34
N PHE A 159 -8.77 -5.60 -12.39
CA PHE A 159 -7.96 -4.86 -13.35
C PHE A 159 -7.94 -5.55 -14.70
N TYR A 160 -7.66 -4.77 -15.74
CA TYR A 160 -7.45 -5.26 -17.09
C TYR A 160 -5.97 -5.29 -17.42
N LEU A 161 -5.55 -6.33 -18.15
CA LEU A 161 -4.21 -6.42 -18.71
C LEU A 161 -4.25 -6.11 -20.22
N PHE A 162 -3.31 -5.27 -20.66
CA PHE A 162 -3.16 -4.89 -22.06
C PHE A 162 -1.77 -5.22 -22.55
N GLU A 163 -1.64 -5.56 -23.84
CA GLU A 163 -0.35 -5.79 -24.50
C GLU A 163 0.44 -4.49 -24.69
N ASN A 164 -0.24 -3.34 -24.69
CA ASN A 164 0.38 -2.04 -24.91
C ASN A 164 1.22 -1.62 -23.69
N SER A 165 2.36 -0.96 -23.95
CA SER A 165 3.06 -0.23 -22.90
C SER A 165 2.40 1.13 -22.62
N TYR A 166 2.63 1.69 -21.43
CA TYR A 166 2.14 3.02 -21.08
C TYR A 166 2.71 4.10 -22.00
N GLU A 167 3.96 3.98 -22.43
CA GLU A 167 4.61 4.92 -23.34
C GLU A 167 3.91 4.94 -24.69
N ALA A 168 3.65 3.78 -25.28
CA ALA A 168 2.93 3.68 -26.55
C ALA A 168 1.50 4.23 -26.47
N LEU A 169 0.82 3.99 -25.35
CA LEU A 169 -0.54 4.52 -25.13
C LEU A 169 -0.57 6.03 -24.92
N ARG A 170 0.44 6.59 -24.26
CA ARG A 170 0.56 8.05 -24.11
C ARG A 170 0.62 8.76 -25.47
N ASP A 171 1.42 8.24 -26.39
CA ASP A 171 1.58 8.80 -27.73
C ASP A 171 0.27 8.79 -28.56
N THR A 172 -0.62 7.85 -28.28
CA THR A 172 -1.92 7.72 -28.93
C THR A 172 -3.09 8.33 -28.14
N GLY A 173 -2.79 9.03 -27.01
CA GLY A 173 -3.82 9.56 -26.12
C GLY A 173 -4.68 8.46 -25.47
N PHE A 174 -4.08 7.33 -25.13
CA PHE A 174 -4.73 6.15 -24.54
C PHE A 174 -5.84 5.55 -25.42
N THR A 175 -5.68 5.63 -26.73
CA THR A 175 -6.56 4.96 -27.70
C THR A 175 -5.89 3.71 -28.27
N GLY A 176 -6.68 2.79 -28.82
CA GLY A 176 -6.16 1.56 -29.41
C GLY A 176 -5.66 0.56 -28.36
N LEU A 177 -6.31 0.52 -27.20
CA LEU A 177 -6.07 -0.49 -26.18
C LEU A 177 -6.26 -1.88 -26.77
N LYS A 178 -5.28 -2.75 -26.57
CA LYS A 178 -5.30 -4.14 -27.00
C LYS A 178 -5.28 -5.05 -25.78
N PRO A 179 -6.45 -5.59 -25.37
CA PRO A 179 -6.48 -6.51 -24.24
C PRO A 179 -5.68 -7.77 -24.56
N ILE A 180 -5.11 -8.40 -23.53
CA ILE A 180 -4.37 -9.67 -23.67
C ILE A 180 -5.27 -10.83 -24.07
N SER A 181 -6.57 -10.72 -23.79
CA SER A 181 -7.60 -11.68 -24.16
C SER A 181 -8.73 -10.97 -24.90
N ALA A 182 -9.22 -11.62 -25.96
CA ALA A 182 -10.44 -11.21 -26.69
C ALA A 182 -11.64 -12.08 -26.29
N TYR A 183 -11.57 -12.73 -25.14
CA TYR A 183 -12.50 -13.76 -24.73
C TYR A 183 -12.88 -13.52 -23.25
N ASN A 184 -14.15 -13.71 -22.93
CA ASN A 184 -14.64 -13.64 -21.56
C ASN A 184 -13.99 -14.74 -20.72
N GLU A 185 -13.26 -14.34 -19.68
CA GLU A 185 -12.44 -15.24 -18.87
C GLU A 185 -13.11 -15.71 -17.57
N ASP A 186 -14.35 -15.32 -17.34
CA ASP A 186 -15.06 -15.60 -16.07
C ASP A 186 -14.95 -17.08 -15.67
N TYR A 187 -14.26 -17.32 -14.54
CA TYR A 187 -13.95 -18.65 -14.00
C TYR A 187 -13.21 -19.62 -14.97
N HIS A 188 -12.77 -19.15 -16.15
CA HIS A 188 -12.19 -20.03 -17.18
C HIS A 188 -10.71 -20.30 -16.93
N ILE A 189 -10.40 -21.34 -16.17
CA ILE A 189 -9.03 -21.66 -15.71
C ILE A 189 -8.03 -21.77 -16.88
N PHE A 190 -8.40 -22.45 -17.98
CA PHE A 190 -7.48 -22.59 -19.11
C PHE A 190 -7.12 -21.24 -19.75
N GLN A 191 -8.09 -20.34 -19.87
CA GLN A 191 -7.85 -19.01 -20.46
C GLN A 191 -6.96 -18.16 -19.56
N THR A 192 -7.27 -18.07 -18.26
CA THR A 192 -6.50 -17.30 -17.29
C THR A 192 -5.11 -17.90 -17.02
N THR A 193 -4.87 -19.18 -17.37
CA THR A 193 -3.55 -19.79 -17.28
C THR A 193 -2.51 -19.10 -18.19
N LYS A 194 -2.93 -18.43 -19.24
CA LYS A 194 -2.01 -17.66 -20.11
C LYS A 194 -1.33 -16.51 -19.38
N GLU A 195 -1.99 -15.95 -18.37
CA GLU A 195 -1.51 -14.82 -17.57
C GLU A 195 -1.03 -15.25 -16.18
N GLU A 196 -0.88 -16.56 -15.97
CA GLU A 196 -0.52 -17.09 -14.65
C GLU A 196 0.82 -16.58 -14.14
N ASP A 197 1.78 -16.26 -14.98
CA ASP A 197 3.06 -15.67 -14.55
C ASP A 197 2.85 -14.36 -13.81
N VAL A 198 1.96 -13.48 -14.31
CA VAL A 198 1.59 -12.22 -13.65
C VAL A 198 0.79 -12.49 -12.38
N MET A 199 -0.28 -13.29 -12.49
CA MET A 199 -1.18 -13.55 -11.37
C MET A 199 -0.49 -14.30 -10.23
N ARG A 200 0.39 -15.24 -10.55
CA ARG A 200 1.21 -15.95 -9.57
C ARG A 200 2.19 -15.02 -8.88
N ALA A 201 2.81 -14.09 -9.61
CA ALA A 201 3.70 -13.10 -9.02
C ALA A 201 2.94 -12.18 -8.05
N VAL A 202 1.72 -11.76 -8.39
CA VAL A 202 0.83 -10.96 -7.51
C VAL A 202 0.49 -11.75 -6.24
N ARG A 203 -0.03 -12.97 -6.37
CA ARG A 203 -0.40 -13.80 -5.20
C ARG A 203 0.80 -14.05 -4.27
N ASN A 204 1.92 -14.48 -4.83
CA ASN A 204 3.11 -14.80 -4.05
C ASN A 204 3.76 -13.54 -3.44
N GLY A 205 3.75 -12.43 -4.17
CA GLY A 205 4.24 -11.15 -3.68
C GLY A 205 3.44 -10.64 -2.48
N LEU A 206 2.13 -10.64 -2.58
CA LEU A 206 1.24 -10.25 -1.46
C LEU A 206 1.41 -11.17 -0.26
N TYR A 207 1.40 -12.49 -0.48
CA TYR A 207 1.62 -13.46 0.60
C TYR A 207 2.97 -13.26 1.28
N GLY A 208 4.04 -13.11 0.51
CA GLY A 208 5.38 -12.85 1.05
C GLY A 208 5.53 -11.49 1.76
N ALA A 209 4.68 -10.52 1.42
CA ALA A 209 4.56 -9.24 2.14
C ALA A 209 3.72 -9.35 3.44
N GLY A 210 3.19 -10.53 3.78
CA GLY A 210 2.32 -10.73 4.93
C GLY A 210 0.91 -10.18 4.72
N ILE A 211 0.46 -10.07 3.48
CA ILE A 211 -0.92 -9.67 3.14
C ILE A 211 -1.69 -10.94 2.80
N PRO A 212 -2.74 -11.29 3.57
CA PRO A 212 -3.57 -12.44 3.24
C PRO A 212 -4.16 -12.28 1.85
N ILE A 213 -3.93 -13.27 1.00
CA ILE A 213 -4.52 -13.38 -0.32
C ILE A 213 -5.32 -14.66 -0.39
N GLU A 214 -6.57 -14.57 -0.80
CA GLU A 214 -7.45 -15.72 -0.90
C GLU A 214 -7.24 -16.43 -2.23
N ASN A 215 -7.52 -15.75 -3.33
CA ASN A 215 -7.49 -16.30 -4.66
C ASN A 215 -7.26 -15.23 -5.75
N SER A 216 -7.25 -15.68 -6.99
CA SER A 216 -7.43 -14.85 -8.18
C SER A 216 -8.28 -15.63 -9.18
N LYS A 217 -9.13 -14.95 -9.92
CA LYS A 217 -9.94 -15.53 -10.98
C LYS A 217 -10.06 -14.59 -12.18
N GLY A 218 -10.44 -15.10 -13.32
CA GLY A 218 -10.91 -14.28 -14.42
C GLY A 218 -12.30 -13.72 -14.11
N GLU A 219 -12.57 -12.49 -14.59
CA GLU A 219 -13.85 -11.80 -14.39
C GLU A 219 -14.68 -11.79 -15.69
N ALA A 220 -15.97 -11.52 -15.53
CA ALA A 220 -16.95 -11.64 -16.62
C ALA A 220 -16.82 -10.55 -17.69
N ASP A 221 -16.14 -9.47 -17.42
CA ASP A 221 -16.04 -8.32 -18.30
C ASP A 221 -14.69 -8.33 -19.02
N ALA A 222 -14.72 -8.43 -20.34
CA ALA A 222 -13.53 -8.47 -21.19
C ALA A 222 -13.53 -7.34 -22.23
#